data_71b978cf911567a4c7614793ce2ca99d
#
_entry.id   71b978cf911567a4c7614793ce2ca99d
#
_cell.length_a   1.000
_cell.length_b   1.000
_cell.length_c   1.000
_cell.angle_alpha   90.00
_cell.angle_beta   90.00
_cell.angle_gamma   90.00
#
_symmetry.space_group_name_H-M   'P 1'
#
loop_
_entity.id
_entity.type
_entity.pdbx_description
1 polymer ?
#
loop_
_entity_poly.entity_id
_entity_poly.type
_entity_poly.pdbx_seq_one_letter_code
_entity_poly.pdbx_strand_id
1 'polypeptide(L)'
;MSRTRVVVTGLGATSPVGGDVGSTWEALLAGKSGVARIEHPCAEQLAVQIAAEVAVDPSEVLDRVKARRMDRSGQLAMVAALEAWADSGLDTEGAVEPERLGVAMASGIGGVTT
;
A
#
# COMPACT_ATOMS: atom_id res chain seq x y z
N MET A 1 -28.73 -9.29 -24.35
CA MET A 1 -28.28 -8.43 -23.24
C MET A 1 -26.78 -8.25 -23.32
N SER A 2 -26.30 -7.01 -23.37
CA SER A 2 -24.86 -6.75 -23.21
C SER A 2 -24.43 -7.07 -21.79
N ARG A 3 -23.46 -7.95 -21.62
CA ARG A 3 -22.85 -8.21 -20.30
C ARG A 3 -21.98 -6.99 -19.93
N THR A 4 -22.27 -6.38 -18.81
CA THR A 4 -21.35 -5.36 -18.23
C THR A 4 -20.00 -6.03 -17.97
N ARG A 5 -18.93 -5.46 -18.54
CA ARG A 5 -17.56 -5.92 -18.29
C ARG A 5 -16.90 -4.97 -17.29
N VAL A 6 -16.27 -5.54 -16.29
CA VAL A 6 -15.47 -4.81 -15.30
C VAL A 6 -14.02 -5.22 -15.51
N VAL A 7 -13.14 -4.24 -15.55
CA VAL A 7 -11.71 -4.44 -15.79
C VAL A 7 -10.89 -3.74 -14.70
N VAL A 8 -9.71 -4.27 -14.42
CA VAL A 8 -8.69 -3.61 -13.58
C VAL A 8 -7.83 -2.76 -14.50
N THR A 9 -7.73 -1.48 -14.24
CA THR A 9 -6.99 -0.52 -15.07
C THR A 9 -5.65 -0.10 -14.46
N GLY A 10 -5.45 -0.29 -13.16
CA GLY A 10 -4.21 0.03 -12.50
C GLY A 10 -4.04 -0.75 -11.19
N LEU A 11 -2.81 -1.01 -10.84
CA LEU A 11 -2.41 -1.73 -9.63
C LEU A 11 -1.45 -0.88 -8.80
N GLY A 12 -1.55 -1.00 -7.49
CA GLY A 12 -0.60 -0.42 -6.56
C GLY A 12 -0.43 -1.32 -5.35
N ALA A 13 0.79 -1.44 -4.89
CA ALA A 13 1.13 -2.28 -3.75
C ALA A 13 2.29 -1.68 -2.93
N THR A 14 2.26 -1.93 -1.65
CA THR A 14 3.43 -1.82 -0.78
C THR A 14 3.42 -3.05 0.13
N SER A 15 4.53 -3.73 0.19
CA SER A 15 4.62 -5.05 0.83
C SER A 15 5.95 -5.24 1.56
N PRO A 16 6.07 -6.31 2.38
CA PRO A 16 7.34 -6.64 3.01
C PRO A 16 8.47 -7.05 2.05
N VAL A 17 8.16 -7.31 0.78
CA VAL A 17 9.13 -7.75 -0.22
C VAL A 17 9.32 -6.73 -1.35
N GLY A 18 8.57 -5.64 -1.35
CA GLY A 18 8.72 -4.58 -2.34
C GLY A 18 7.92 -3.33 -2.02
N GLY A 19 8.39 -2.18 -2.47
CA GLY A 19 7.76 -0.87 -2.28
C GLY A 19 6.71 -0.53 -3.34
N ASP A 20 6.62 -1.31 -4.40
CA ASP A 20 5.71 -1.16 -5.53
C ASP A 20 5.26 -2.53 -6.07
N VAL A 21 4.37 -2.53 -7.05
CA VAL A 21 3.86 -3.77 -7.68
C VAL A 21 4.99 -4.54 -8.36
N GLY A 22 5.87 -3.87 -9.10
CA GLY A 22 6.94 -4.51 -9.85
C GLY A 22 7.92 -5.25 -8.95
N SER A 23 8.48 -4.57 -7.97
CA SER A 23 9.43 -5.15 -7.02
C SER A 23 8.80 -6.24 -6.17
N THR A 24 7.53 -6.07 -5.76
CA THR A 24 6.78 -7.09 -5.04
C THR A 24 6.62 -8.35 -5.88
N TRP A 25 6.21 -8.20 -7.14
CA TRP A 25 6.01 -9.33 -8.04
C TRP A 25 7.31 -10.09 -8.32
N GLU A 26 8.40 -9.39 -8.62
CA GLU A 26 9.71 -10.00 -8.82
C GLU A 26 10.19 -10.78 -7.59
N ALA A 27 10.00 -10.22 -6.41
CA ALA A 27 10.37 -10.89 -5.16
C ALA A 27 9.52 -12.14 -4.88
N LEU A 28 8.21 -12.10 -5.19
CA LEU A 28 7.33 -13.26 -5.08
C LEU A 28 7.74 -14.38 -6.04
N LEU A 29 8.05 -14.05 -7.30
CA LEU A 29 8.54 -15.03 -8.28
C LEU A 29 9.89 -15.64 -7.87
N ALA A 30 10.75 -14.86 -7.22
CA ALA A 30 12.03 -15.33 -6.70
C ALA A 30 11.92 -16.11 -5.37
N GLY A 31 10.72 -16.24 -4.80
CA GLY A 31 10.49 -16.91 -3.53
C GLY A 31 11.13 -16.20 -2.32
N LYS A 32 11.32 -14.88 -2.40
CA LYS A 32 11.90 -14.10 -1.31
C LYS A 32 10.93 -13.97 -0.14
N SER A 33 11.46 -14.14 1.08
CA SER A 33 10.72 -13.87 2.32
C SER A 33 10.95 -12.43 2.76
N GLY A 34 9.88 -11.75 3.16
CA GLY A 34 9.95 -10.44 3.83
C GLY A 34 9.90 -10.53 5.36
N VAL A 35 9.91 -11.74 5.91
CA VAL A 35 9.93 -11.96 7.37
C VAL A 35 11.33 -11.75 7.91
N ALA A 36 11.45 -10.89 8.91
CA ALA A 36 12.72 -10.60 9.59
C ALA A 36 12.49 -10.42 11.10
N ARG A 37 13.58 -10.32 11.85
CA ARG A 37 13.50 -9.94 13.25
C ARG A 37 13.01 -8.50 13.37
N ILE A 38 12.11 -8.27 14.32
CA ILE A 38 11.60 -6.94 14.64
C ILE A 38 12.72 -6.12 15.27
N GLU A 39 13.05 -4.97 14.69
CA GLU A 39 14.11 -4.07 15.17
C GLU A 39 13.61 -2.99 16.16
N HIS A 40 12.35 -3.08 16.58
CA HIS A 40 11.79 -2.13 17.54
C HIS A 40 12.29 -2.40 18.97
N PRO A 41 12.56 -1.36 19.80
CA PRO A 41 13.06 -1.52 21.16
C PRO A 41 12.21 -2.41 22.07
N CYS A 42 10.91 -2.53 21.82
CA CYS A 42 10.03 -3.42 22.61
C CYS A 42 10.03 -4.88 22.11
N ALA A 43 10.72 -5.20 21.02
CA ALA A 43 10.68 -6.54 20.43
C ALA A 43 11.13 -7.65 21.40
N GLU A 44 12.08 -7.36 22.27
CA GLU A 44 12.58 -8.32 23.26
C GLU A 44 11.53 -8.73 24.31
N GLN A 45 10.50 -7.91 24.49
CA GLN A 45 9.40 -8.17 25.43
C GLN A 45 8.26 -8.97 24.79
N LEU A 46 8.32 -9.18 23.47
CA LEU A 46 7.29 -9.90 22.73
C LEU A 46 7.57 -11.40 22.72
N ALA A 47 6.51 -12.18 22.81
CA ALA A 47 6.59 -13.64 22.70
C ALA A 47 7.04 -14.08 21.29
N VAL A 48 6.69 -13.30 20.26
CA VAL A 48 7.12 -13.50 18.88
C VAL A 48 7.93 -12.27 18.46
N GLN A 49 9.15 -12.48 17.98
CA GLN A 49 10.11 -11.42 17.67
C GLN A 49 10.38 -11.29 16.16
N ILE A 50 9.55 -11.90 15.34
CA ILE A 50 9.64 -11.80 13.89
C ILE A 50 8.35 -11.21 13.31
N ALA A 51 8.48 -10.39 12.26
CA ALA A 51 7.36 -9.83 11.51
C ALA A 51 7.76 -9.59 10.06
N ALA A 52 6.78 -9.41 9.22
CA ALA A 52 6.95 -8.95 7.85
C ALA A 52 6.54 -7.48 7.78
N GLU A 53 7.50 -6.59 7.99
CA GLU A 53 7.31 -5.15 7.89
C GLU A 53 7.48 -4.68 6.45
N VAL A 54 6.86 -3.57 6.08
CA VAL A 54 6.95 -3.04 4.70
C VAL A 54 8.41 -2.73 4.32
N ALA A 55 8.79 -3.07 3.10
CA ALA A 55 10.16 -2.92 2.60
C ALA A 55 10.60 -1.45 2.46
N VAL A 56 9.64 -0.55 2.17
CA VAL A 56 9.87 0.88 2.00
C VAL A 56 9.00 1.65 3.00
N ASP A 57 9.61 2.55 3.76
CA ASP A 57 8.86 3.38 4.69
C ASP A 57 7.98 4.38 3.91
N PRO A 58 6.68 4.49 4.21
CA PRO A 58 5.80 5.46 3.56
C PRO A 58 6.30 6.91 3.60
N SER A 59 7.10 7.28 4.58
CA SER A 59 7.69 8.62 4.68
C SER A 59 8.72 8.94 3.58
N GLU A 60 9.21 7.92 2.88
CA GLU A 60 10.09 8.08 1.73
C GLU A 60 9.31 8.41 0.44
N VAL A 61 8.03 8.05 0.41
CA VAL A 61 7.15 8.22 -0.76
C VAL A 61 6.19 9.39 -0.58
N LEU A 62 5.65 9.56 0.62
CA LEU A 62 4.63 10.55 0.92
C LEU A 62 5.23 11.90 1.34
N ASP A 63 4.53 12.97 0.99
CA ASP A 63 4.82 14.29 1.55
C ASP A 63 4.77 14.28 3.09
N ARG A 64 5.79 14.83 3.75
CA ARG A 64 5.94 14.80 5.20
C ARG A 64 4.76 15.41 5.96
N VAL A 65 4.17 16.49 5.43
CA VAL A 65 3.07 17.18 6.10
C VAL A 65 1.81 16.35 6.03
N LYS A 66 1.55 15.74 4.87
CA LYS A 66 0.40 14.85 4.66
C LYS A 66 0.56 13.56 5.48
N ALA A 67 1.73 12.93 5.46
CA ALA A 67 2.00 11.70 6.19
C ALA A 67 1.77 11.85 7.70
N ARG A 68 2.17 12.98 8.31
CA ARG A 68 1.98 13.23 9.74
C ARG A 68 0.51 13.33 10.18
N ARG A 69 -0.42 13.54 9.25
CA ARG A 69 -1.86 13.64 9.53
C ARG A 69 -2.59 12.31 9.35
N MET A 70 -1.87 11.28 8.93
CA MET A 70 -2.40 9.96 8.68
C MET A 70 -1.80 8.97 9.67
N ASP A 71 -2.60 8.01 10.10
CA ASP A 71 -2.10 6.82 10.80
C ASP A 71 -1.29 5.92 9.85
N ARG A 72 -0.63 4.91 10.39
CA ARG A 72 0.21 4.00 9.60
C ARG A 72 -0.60 3.27 8.52
N SER A 73 -1.82 2.84 8.83
CA SER A 73 -2.69 2.16 7.87
C SER A 73 -3.09 3.08 6.71
N GLY A 74 -3.40 4.34 7.01
CA GLY A 74 -3.70 5.37 6.02
C GLY A 74 -2.50 5.71 5.14
N GLN A 75 -1.29 5.77 5.71
CA GLN A 75 -0.07 5.98 4.95
C GLN A 75 0.19 4.85 3.94
N LEU A 76 0.06 3.59 4.36
CA LEU A 76 0.24 2.43 3.49
C LEU A 76 -0.81 2.39 2.38
N ALA A 77 -2.07 2.67 2.72
CA ALA A 77 -3.16 2.78 1.76
C ALA A 77 -2.90 3.87 0.72
N MET A 78 -2.39 5.03 1.15
CA MET A 78 -2.09 6.14 0.26
C MET A 78 -0.93 5.81 -0.71
N VAL A 79 0.13 5.15 -0.24
CA VAL A 79 1.24 4.71 -1.12
C VAL A 79 0.73 3.82 -2.24
N ALA A 80 -0.04 2.78 -1.90
CA ALA A 80 -0.59 1.87 -2.89
C ALA A 80 -1.60 2.56 -3.82
N ALA A 81 -2.44 3.47 -3.29
CA ALA A 81 -3.42 4.19 -4.09
C ALA A 81 -2.77 5.15 -5.10
N LEU A 82 -1.68 5.83 -4.74
CA LEU A 82 -0.95 6.72 -5.64
C LEU A 82 -0.35 5.95 -6.82
N GLU A 83 0.24 4.78 -6.57
CA GLU A 83 0.76 3.92 -7.64
C GLU A 83 -0.37 3.41 -8.54
N ALA A 84 -1.46 2.87 -7.97
CA ALA A 84 -2.61 2.39 -8.73
C ALA A 84 -3.25 3.49 -9.59
N TRP A 85 -3.32 4.71 -9.06
CA TRP A 85 -3.83 5.87 -9.77
C TRP A 85 -2.95 6.21 -10.98
N ALA A 86 -1.65 6.31 -10.78
CA ALA A 86 -0.70 6.58 -11.86
C ALA A 86 -0.71 5.47 -12.93
N ASP A 87 -0.75 4.21 -12.51
CA ASP A 87 -0.78 3.06 -13.41
C ASP A 87 -2.09 3.00 -14.23
N SER A 88 -3.19 3.44 -13.66
CA SER A 88 -4.51 3.43 -14.32
C SER A 88 -4.67 4.46 -15.45
N GLY A 89 -3.82 5.49 -15.50
CA GLY A 89 -3.94 6.62 -16.45
C GLY A 89 -5.12 7.56 -16.15
N LEU A 90 -5.74 7.47 -14.98
CA LEU A 90 -6.88 8.31 -14.58
C LEU A 90 -6.50 9.74 -14.19
N ASP A 91 -5.22 10.06 -14.11
CA ASP A 91 -4.69 11.41 -13.89
C ASP A 91 -4.80 12.32 -15.13
N THR A 92 -5.19 11.75 -16.28
CA THR A 92 -5.49 12.51 -17.49
C THR A 92 -6.78 13.32 -17.31
N GLU A 93 -6.72 14.60 -17.60
CA GLU A 93 -7.88 15.50 -17.49
C GLU A 93 -9.10 14.95 -18.26
N GLY A 94 -10.23 14.83 -17.57
CA GLY A 94 -11.46 14.30 -18.15
C GLY A 94 -11.53 12.77 -18.28
N ALA A 95 -10.56 12.02 -17.81
CA ALA A 95 -10.57 10.56 -17.87
C ALA A 95 -11.70 9.93 -17.05
N VAL A 96 -12.10 10.59 -15.96
CA VAL A 96 -13.18 10.14 -15.07
C VAL A 96 -14.06 11.32 -14.65
N GLU A 97 -15.36 11.10 -14.64
CA GLU A 97 -16.31 12.03 -14.00
C GLU A 97 -16.20 11.90 -12.48
N PRO A 98 -15.88 12.96 -11.73
CA PRO A 98 -15.66 12.88 -10.27
C PRO A 98 -16.83 12.28 -9.50
N GLU A 99 -18.05 12.54 -9.92
CA GLU A 99 -19.29 12.02 -9.30
C GLU A 99 -19.47 10.51 -9.49
N ARG A 100 -18.70 9.91 -10.40
CA ARG A 100 -18.72 8.47 -10.67
C ARG A 100 -17.50 7.74 -10.10
N LEU A 101 -16.62 8.46 -9.43
CA LEU A 101 -15.44 7.90 -8.78
C LEU A 101 -15.73 7.62 -7.30
N GLY A 102 -15.55 6.39 -6.90
CA GLY A 102 -15.65 5.98 -5.50
C GLY A 102 -14.33 5.39 -5.00
N VAL A 103 -14.07 5.56 -3.70
CA VAL A 103 -12.93 4.96 -3.01
C VAL A 103 -13.45 4.01 -1.94
N ALA A 104 -12.96 2.77 -1.96
CA ALA A 104 -13.23 1.80 -0.91
C ALA A 104 -11.90 1.24 -0.40
N MET A 105 -11.57 1.50 0.86
CA MET A 105 -10.40 0.99 1.55
C MET A 105 -10.83 0.24 2.79
N ALA A 106 -10.15 -0.84 3.10
CA ALA A 106 -10.42 -1.66 4.27
C ALA A 106 -9.15 -1.87 5.10
N SER A 107 -9.33 -1.97 6.39
CA SER A 107 -8.30 -2.32 7.35
C SER A 107 -8.88 -3.25 8.40
N GLY A 108 -8.10 -4.18 8.93
CA GLY A 108 -8.56 -5.07 9.98
C GLY A 108 -8.82 -4.35 11.31
N ILE A 109 -7.97 -3.39 11.67
CA ILE A 109 -8.01 -2.70 12.97
C ILE A 109 -7.87 -1.19 12.80
N GLY A 110 -7.29 -0.71 11.71
CA GLY A 110 -6.96 0.69 11.48
C GLY A 110 -5.68 1.12 12.20
N GLY A 111 -5.57 2.39 12.55
CA GLY A 111 -4.43 2.95 13.26
C GLY A 111 -4.53 2.72 14.76
N VAL A 112 -3.81 1.74 15.27
CA VAL A 112 -3.79 1.40 16.70
C VAL A 112 -2.83 2.28 17.50
N THR A 113 -1.87 2.90 16.83
CA THR A 113 -0.76 3.66 17.45
C THR A 113 -0.80 5.15 17.13
N THR A 114 -1.95 5.73 17.06
CA THR A 114 -2.10 7.19 16.93
C THR A 114 -1.90 7.91 18.24
#